data_9dc950c839020e921e6edf1070cea23d
#
_entry.id   9dc950c839020e921e6edf1070cea23d
#
_cell.length_a   1.000
_cell.length_b   1.000
_cell.length_c   1.000
_cell.angle_alpha   90.00
_cell.angle_beta   90.00
_cell.angle_gamma   90.00
#
_symmetry.space_group_name_H-M   'P 1'
#
loop_
_entity.id
_entity.type
_entity.pdbx_description
1 polymer ?
#
loop_
_entity_poly.entity_id
_entity_poly.type
_entity_poly.pdbx_seq_one_letter_code
_entity_poly.pdbx_strand_id
1 'polypeptide(L)'
;MIRSFKGVTPRFPSTCYVDESAQLIGDVIVGEHSSIWMNAVLRGDVHQIRVGHYSNIQDNCVLHGLTQQYGVYVGDYVTVGHSVTLHGCRIEDRCLVGMGSIILNGTVIGAGSLIAAGTLIPEKTIIEPNSLWMGSPGTFRRKLEKQDEDMILRYAENYLGYKKAYLMERK
;
A
#
# COMPACT_ATOMS: atom_id res chain seq x y z
N MET A 1 -8.35 -14.29 4.87
CA MET A 1 -9.73 -14.69 4.45
C MET A 1 -10.18 -13.85 3.26
N ILE A 2 -10.75 -14.45 2.23
CA ILE A 2 -11.36 -13.75 1.09
C ILE A 2 -12.86 -13.76 1.28
N ARG A 3 -13.50 -12.59 1.27
CA ARG A 3 -14.94 -12.44 1.55
C ARG A 3 -15.62 -11.55 0.50
N SER A 4 -16.69 -12.08 -0.12
CA SER A 4 -17.58 -11.29 -0.96
C SER A 4 -18.38 -10.28 -0.12
N PHE A 5 -18.65 -9.11 -0.68
CA PHE A 5 -19.57 -8.14 -0.12
C PHE A 5 -20.48 -7.58 -1.23
N LYS A 6 -21.79 -7.62 -1.03
CA LYS A 6 -22.82 -7.22 -2.03
C LYS A 6 -22.56 -7.81 -3.43
N GLY A 7 -22.18 -9.10 -3.48
CA GLY A 7 -21.93 -9.82 -4.73
C GLY A 7 -20.58 -9.55 -5.40
N VAL A 8 -19.75 -8.68 -4.84
CA VAL A 8 -18.39 -8.40 -5.34
C VAL A 8 -17.37 -9.17 -4.54
N THR A 9 -16.53 -9.95 -5.21
CA THR A 9 -15.47 -10.77 -4.62
C THR A 9 -14.10 -10.18 -4.95
N PRO A 10 -13.17 -10.12 -3.98
CA PRO A 10 -11.78 -9.73 -4.25
C PRO A 10 -11.13 -10.55 -5.35
N ARG A 11 -10.29 -9.90 -6.18
CA ARG A 11 -9.61 -10.55 -7.31
C ARG A 11 -8.11 -10.29 -7.27
N PHE A 12 -7.34 -11.34 -7.47
CA PHE A 12 -5.88 -11.29 -7.60
C PHE A 12 -5.39 -12.49 -8.42
N PRO A 13 -4.33 -12.35 -9.23
CA PRO A 13 -3.76 -13.45 -9.99
C PRO A 13 -2.98 -14.43 -9.10
N SER A 14 -2.76 -15.64 -9.61
CA SER A 14 -1.98 -16.68 -8.91
C SER A 14 -0.51 -16.31 -8.68
N THR A 15 0.00 -15.28 -9.35
CA THR A 15 1.33 -14.74 -9.14
C THR A 15 1.46 -13.92 -7.84
N CYS A 16 0.33 -13.57 -7.21
CA CYS A 16 0.31 -12.87 -5.93
C CYS A 16 0.54 -13.82 -4.76
N TYR A 17 1.08 -13.27 -3.68
CA TYR A 17 1.02 -13.87 -2.36
C TYR A 17 -0.04 -13.15 -1.53
N VAL A 18 -1.00 -13.89 -1.00
CA VAL A 18 -1.95 -13.38 -0.01
C VAL A 18 -1.87 -14.30 1.20
N ASP A 19 -1.48 -13.77 2.34
CA ASP A 19 -1.37 -14.55 3.57
C ASP A 19 -2.74 -15.04 4.05
N GLU A 20 -2.79 -16.21 4.70
CA GLU A 20 -4.03 -16.82 5.19
C GLU A 20 -4.75 -15.96 6.23
N SER A 21 -3.98 -15.24 7.04
CA SER A 21 -4.49 -14.31 8.05
C SER A 21 -4.98 -13.00 7.47
N ALA A 22 -4.57 -12.63 6.25
CA ALA A 22 -5.01 -11.41 5.59
C ALA A 22 -6.52 -11.43 5.30
N GLN A 23 -7.16 -10.26 5.39
CA GLN A 23 -8.60 -10.07 5.15
C GLN A 23 -8.81 -9.21 3.90
N LEU A 24 -9.29 -9.80 2.80
CA LEU A 24 -9.70 -9.08 1.61
C LEU A 24 -11.22 -9.16 1.47
N ILE A 25 -11.90 -8.03 1.43
CA ILE A 25 -13.37 -7.94 1.48
C ILE A 25 -13.90 -7.03 0.37
N GLY A 26 -14.86 -7.52 -0.42
CA GLY A 26 -15.58 -6.72 -1.42
C GLY A 26 -14.75 -6.31 -2.63
N ASP A 27 -14.84 -5.05 -3.05
CA ASP A 27 -14.20 -4.55 -4.27
C ASP A 27 -12.71 -4.26 -4.09
N VAL A 28 -11.92 -5.33 -4.05
CA VAL A 28 -10.47 -5.32 -3.97
C VAL A 28 -9.87 -5.97 -5.21
N ILE A 29 -8.94 -5.29 -5.87
CA ILE A 29 -8.12 -5.85 -6.95
C ILE A 29 -6.66 -5.67 -6.61
N VAL A 30 -5.88 -6.77 -6.72
CA VAL A 30 -4.44 -6.77 -6.52
C VAL A 30 -3.76 -7.16 -7.83
N GLY A 31 -2.78 -6.38 -8.27
CA GLY A 31 -2.00 -6.58 -9.49
C GLY A 31 -0.98 -7.70 -9.37
N GLU A 32 -0.47 -8.15 -10.53
CA GLU A 32 0.48 -9.27 -10.62
C GLU A 32 1.72 -9.07 -9.76
N HIS A 33 2.23 -10.17 -9.25
CA HIS A 33 3.44 -10.25 -8.45
C HIS A 33 3.43 -9.47 -7.14
N SER A 34 2.30 -8.89 -6.74
CA SER A 34 2.16 -8.19 -5.46
C SER A 34 1.96 -9.15 -4.29
N SER A 35 2.11 -8.65 -3.06
CA SER A 35 1.98 -9.47 -1.85
C SER A 35 1.24 -8.74 -0.74
N ILE A 36 0.33 -9.47 -0.09
CA ILE A 36 -0.48 -9.02 1.06
C ILE A 36 -0.10 -9.90 2.25
N TRP A 37 0.45 -9.30 3.27
CA TRP A 37 1.09 -9.99 4.37
C TRP A 37 0.17 -10.19 5.57
N MET A 38 0.74 -10.77 6.65
CA MET A 38 0.02 -11.25 7.81
C MET A 38 -0.88 -10.17 8.43
N ASN A 39 -2.13 -10.53 8.69
CA ASN A 39 -3.15 -9.68 9.34
C ASN A 39 -3.47 -8.36 8.60
N ALA A 40 -3.01 -8.17 7.37
CA ALA A 40 -3.40 -7.00 6.59
C ALA A 40 -4.89 -7.05 6.25
N VAL A 41 -5.59 -5.91 6.35
CA VAL A 41 -7.02 -5.77 6.08
C VAL A 41 -7.24 -4.82 4.91
N LEU A 42 -7.76 -5.34 3.80
CA LEU A 42 -8.17 -4.58 2.62
C LEU A 42 -9.69 -4.64 2.53
N ARG A 43 -10.39 -3.62 3.01
CA ARG A 43 -11.86 -3.62 3.11
C ARG A 43 -12.50 -2.69 2.07
N GLY A 44 -12.86 -3.28 0.93
CA GLY A 44 -13.50 -2.62 -0.22
C GLY A 44 -15.03 -2.72 -0.18
N ASP A 45 -15.64 -2.45 0.97
CA ASP A 45 -17.09 -2.55 1.18
C ASP A 45 -17.85 -1.24 0.90
N VAL A 46 -17.19 -0.10 1.01
CA VAL A 46 -17.78 1.24 0.77
C VAL A 46 -17.20 1.93 -0.46
N HIS A 47 -15.97 1.59 -0.85
CA HIS A 47 -15.31 2.07 -2.06
C HIS A 47 -14.21 1.09 -2.47
N GLN A 48 -13.79 1.16 -3.73
CA GLN A 48 -12.80 0.25 -4.32
C GLN A 48 -11.40 0.41 -3.70
N ILE A 49 -10.67 -0.71 -3.65
CA ILE A 49 -9.26 -0.76 -3.34
C ILE A 49 -8.52 -1.35 -4.54
N ARG A 50 -7.48 -0.70 -4.99
CA ARG A 50 -6.63 -1.12 -6.10
C ARG A 50 -5.19 -1.12 -5.66
N VAL A 51 -4.54 -2.26 -5.78
CA VAL A 51 -3.10 -2.41 -5.56
C VAL A 51 -2.49 -2.79 -6.90
N GLY A 52 -1.49 -2.06 -7.34
CA GLY A 52 -0.77 -2.27 -8.59
C GLY A 52 0.10 -3.52 -8.59
N HIS A 53 1.03 -3.56 -9.51
CA HIS A 53 1.93 -4.69 -9.73
C HIS A 53 3.20 -4.56 -8.87
N TYR A 54 3.80 -5.69 -8.49
CA TYR A 54 5.08 -5.76 -7.76
C TYR A 54 5.10 -4.98 -6.43
N SER A 55 3.92 -4.67 -5.88
CA SER A 55 3.76 -3.91 -4.63
C SER A 55 3.54 -4.82 -3.44
N ASN A 56 3.88 -4.34 -2.24
CA ASN A 56 3.69 -5.11 -1.03
C ASN A 56 2.92 -4.31 0.05
N ILE A 57 1.91 -4.95 0.62
CA ILE A 57 1.14 -4.43 1.76
C ILE A 57 1.53 -5.29 2.96
N GLN A 58 2.31 -4.71 3.86
CA GLN A 58 2.93 -5.46 4.95
C GLN A 58 1.97 -5.74 6.10
N ASP A 59 2.50 -6.42 7.11
CA ASP A 59 1.74 -6.94 8.23
C ASP A 59 0.92 -5.86 8.95
N ASN A 60 -0.29 -6.21 9.37
CA ASN A 60 -1.21 -5.35 10.13
C ASN A 60 -1.62 -4.04 9.43
N CYS A 61 -1.38 -3.89 8.14
CA CYS A 61 -1.86 -2.72 7.39
C CYS A 61 -3.38 -2.71 7.28
N VAL A 62 -3.97 -1.51 7.28
CA VAL A 62 -5.41 -1.31 7.06
C VAL A 62 -5.62 -0.39 5.86
N LEU A 63 -6.32 -0.89 4.83
CA LEU A 63 -6.72 -0.14 3.65
C LEU A 63 -8.25 -0.06 3.61
N HIS A 64 -8.80 1.18 3.63
CA HIS A 64 -10.23 1.41 3.57
C HIS A 64 -10.56 2.74 2.87
N GLY A 65 -11.71 2.80 2.21
CA GLY A 65 -12.16 3.99 1.51
C GLY A 65 -13.15 4.83 2.30
N LEU A 66 -13.40 6.06 1.84
CA LEU A 66 -14.51 6.89 2.29
C LEU A 66 -15.70 6.72 1.33
N THR A 67 -16.86 6.42 1.89
CA THR A 67 -18.09 6.12 1.14
C THR A 67 -18.36 7.14 0.02
N GLN A 68 -18.49 6.67 -1.21
CA GLN A 68 -18.82 7.42 -2.43
C GLN A 68 -17.85 8.58 -2.78
N GLN A 69 -16.74 8.75 -2.06
CA GLN A 69 -15.81 9.87 -2.29
C GLN A 69 -14.40 9.41 -2.65
N TYR A 70 -13.78 8.59 -1.81
CA TYR A 70 -12.37 8.22 -1.99
C TYR A 70 -12.14 6.73 -1.82
N GLY A 71 -11.64 6.07 -2.87
CA GLY A 71 -11.06 4.74 -2.81
C GLY A 71 -9.61 4.77 -2.35
N VAL A 72 -9.00 3.60 -2.24
CA VAL A 72 -7.56 3.48 -2.02
C VAL A 72 -6.91 2.96 -3.30
N TYR A 73 -5.87 3.66 -3.73
CA TYR A 73 -5.07 3.30 -4.90
C TYR A 73 -3.61 3.24 -4.50
N VAL A 74 -2.99 2.11 -4.75
CA VAL A 74 -1.56 1.89 -4.58
C VAL A 74 -0.99 1.50 -5.93
N GLY A 75 -0.02 2.25 -6.41
CA GLY A 75 0.64 2.05 -7.70
C GLY A 75 1.54 0.82 -7.76
N ASP A 76 2.41 0.80 -8.76
CA ASP A 76 3.37 -0.28 -9.00
C ASP A 76 4.67 -0.07 -8.20
N TYR A 77 5.31 -1.17 -7.80
CA TYR A 77 6.56 -1.16 -7.02
C TYR A 77 6.47 -0.32 -5.74
N VAL A 78 5.31 -0.29 -5.10
CA VAL A 78 5.09 0.42 -3.83
C VAL A 78 5.33 -0.52 -2.66
N THR A 79 6.06 -0.02 -1.66
CA THR A 79 6.17 -0.66 -0.35
C THR A 79 5.30 0.07 0.66
N VAL A 80 4.32 -0.61 1.23
CA VAL A 80 3.51 -0.14 2.35
C VAL A 80 3.98 -0.89 3.61
N GLY A 81 4.70 -0.19 4.46
CA GLY A 81 5.34 -0.75 5.66
C GLY A 81 4.36 -1.24 6.71
N HIS A 82 4.85 -2.05 7.66
CA HIS A 82 4.02 -2.65 8.71
C HIS A 82 3.13 -1.64 9.44
N SER A 83 1.90 -2.02 9.74
CA SER A 83 0.93 -1.23 10.53
C SER A 83 0.57 0.13 9.92
N VAL A 84 0.70 0.31 8.61
CA VAL A 84 0.28 1.53 7.91
C VAL A 84 -1.25 1.53 7.77
N THR A 85 -1.85 2.71 7.96
CA THR A 85 -3.26 2.96 7.63
C THR A 85 -3.35 3.84 6.38
N LEU A 86 -3.97 3.32 5.32
CA LEU A 86 -4.34 4.06 4.11
C LEU A 86 -5.85 4.23 4.07
N HIS A 87 -6.33 5.45 4.20
CA HIS A 87 -7.76 5.74 4.19
C HIS A 87 -8.11 6.74 3.10
N GLY A 88 -8.79 6.26 2.04
CA GLY A 88 -9.27 7.11 0.96
C GLY A 88 -8.19 7.91 0.23
N CYS A 89 -7.06 7.32 -0.12
CA CYS A 89 -5.89 8.00 -0.65
C CYS A 89 -5.32 7.32 -1.91
N ARG A 90 -4.43 8.02 -2.58
CA ARG A 90 -3.67 7.53 -3.73
C ARG A 90 -2.18 7.58 -3.45
N ILE A 91 -1.52 6.46 -3.63
CA ILE A 91 -0.05 6.31 -3.60
C ILE A 91 0.37 6.00 -5.03
N GLU A 92 1.16 6.85 -5.65
CA GLU A 92 1.68 6.61 -7.00
C GLU A 92 2.84 5.62 -7.00
N ASP A 93 3.38 5.34 -8.19
CA ASP A 93 4.38 4.28 -8.37
C ASP A 93 5.68 4.55 -7.61
N ARG A 94 6.37 3.46 -7.25
CA ARG A 94 7.70 3.51 -6.63
C ARG A 94 7.77 4.39 -5.38
N CYS A 95 6.75 4.31 -4.55
CA CYS A 95 6.73 4.97 -3.25
C CYS A 95 7.09 4.00 -2.12
N LEU A 96 7.65 4.54 -1.05
CA LEU A 96 7.82 3.85 0.22
C LEU A 96 7.03 4.59 1.31
N VAL A 97 6.02 3.93 1.85
CA VAL A 97 5.28 4.40 3.03
C VAL A 97 5.82 3.68 4.26
N GLY A 98 6.53 4.40 5.09
CA GLY A 98 7.20 3.87 6.29
C GLY A 98 6.20 3.33 7.32
N MET A 99 6.63 2.32 8.07
CA MET A 99 5.81 1.61 9.05
C MET A 99 5.10 2.55 10.04
N GLY A 100 3.85 2.20 10.40
CA GLY A 100 3.04 2.95 11.35
C GLY A 100 2.54 4.30 10.85
N SER A 101 2.71 4.63 9.57
CA SER A 101 2.19 5.88 8.99
C SER A 101 0.68 5.85 8.81
N ILE A 102 0.05 7.02 8.86
CA ILE A 102 -1.39 7.21 8.63
C ILE A 102 -1.59 8.20 7.49
N ILE A 103 -2.24 7.77 6.42
CA ILE A 103 -2.49 8.60 5.23
C ILE A 103 -4.01 8.79 5.09
N LEU A 104 -4.48 10.04 5.17
CA LEU A 104 -5.90 10.35 5.25
C LEU A 104 -6.53 10.70 3.89
N ASN A 105 -7.85 10.91 3.90
CA ASN A 105 -8.71 11.04 2.72
C ASN A 105 -8.26 12.11 1.72
N GLY A 106 -8.35 11.80 0.45
CA GLY A 106 -8.03 12.72 -0.63
C GLY A 106 -6.54 13.07 -0.77
N THR A 107 -5.68 12.42 0.01
CA THR A 107 -4.23 12.57 -0.12
C THR A 107 -3.74 11.89 -1.40
N VAL A 108 -2.80 12.54 -2.09
CA VAL A 108 -2.04 11.97 -3.21
C VAL A 108 -0.57 12.02 -2.86
N ILE A 109 0.10 10.87 -2.87
CA ILE A 109 1.55 10.76 -2.71
C ILE A 109 2.13 10.55 -4.11
N GLY A 110 2.82 11.58 -4.62
CA GLY A 110 3.44 11.57 -5.94
C GLY A 110 4.56 10.54 -6.09
N ALA A 111 4.73 10.02 -7.30
CA ALA A 111 5.64 8.92 -7.62
C ALA A 111 7.05 9.10 -7.06
N GLY A 112 7.68 8.00 -6.68
CA GLY A 112 9.05 7.98 -6.17
C GLY A 112 9.23 8.61 -4.79
N SER A 113 8.14 8.92 -4.05
CA SER A 113 8.23 9.58 -2.75
C SER A 113 8.41 8.63 -1.59
N LEU A 114 8.97 9.17 -0.51
CA LEU A 114 9.22 8.48 0.75
C LEU A 114 8.47 9.18 1.89
N ILE A 115 7.60 8.44 2.54
CA ILE A 115 6.97 8.83 3.79
C ILE A 115 7.70 8.11 4.93
N ALA A 116 8.31 8.86 5.83
CA ALA A 116 9.05 8.27 6.96
C ALA A 116 8.12 7.55 7.94
N ALA A 117 8.65 6.59 8.69
CA ALA A 117 7.87 5.83 9.67
C ALA A 117 7.15 6.74 10.69
N GLY A 118 5.93 6.35 11.09
CA GLY A 118 5.11 7.08 12.07
C GLY A 118 4.57 8.43 11.60
N THR A 119 4.60 8.71 10.29
CA THR A 119 4.13 9.98 9.74
C THR A 119 2.60 10.01 9.62
N LEU A 120 1.98 11.12 10.05
CA LEU A 120 0.58 11.40 9.80
C LEU A 120 0.44 12.40 8.65
N ILE A 121 -0.11 11.99 7.52
CA ILE A 121 -0.42 12.87 6.38
C ILE A 121 -1.89 13.28 6.46
N PRO A 122 -2.19 14.58 6.69
CA PRO A 122 -3.57 15.09 6.76
C PRO A 122 -4.34 14.94 5.45
N GLU A 123 -5.67 15.04 5.55
CA GLU A 123 -6.56 14.97 4.40
C GLU A 123 -6.20 15.98 3.30
N LYS A 124 -6.46 15.57 2.05
CA LYS A 124 -6.31 16.40 0.84
C LYS A 124 -4.90 16.96 0.63
N THR A 125 -3.90 16.36 1.29
CA THR A 125 -2.49 16.73 1.06
C THR A 125 -2.03 16.20 -0.30
N ILE A 126 -1.43 17.07 -1.11
CA ILE A 126 -0.78 16.69 -2.37
C ILE A 126 0.72 16.73 -2.16
N ILE A 127 1.35 15.58 -2.27
CA ILE A 127 2.80 15.41 -2.15
C ILE A 127 3.39 15.33 -3.55
N GLU A 128 4.27 16.26 -3.86
CA GLU A 128 5.00 16.28 -5.13
C GLU A 128 5.90 15.05 -5.28
N PRO A 129 6.08 14.53 -6.51
CA PRO A 129 6.97 13.40 -6.75
C PRO A 129 8.38 13.60 -6.18
N ASN A 130 9.05 12.48 -5.88
CA ASN A 130 10.43 12.43 -5.38
C ASN A 130 10.63 13.29 -4.12
N SER A 131 9.74 13.16 -3.16
CA SER A 131 9.75 13.97 -1.93
C SER A 131 9.85 13.11 -0.67
N LEU A 132 10.66 13.56 0.28
CA LEU A 132 10.67 13.04 1.66
C LEU A 132 9.73 13.86 2.53
N TRP A 133 8.78 13.17 3.17
CA TRP A 133 7.88 13.75 4.16
C TRP A 133 7.99 12.99 5.49
N MET A 134 7.93 13.72 6.62
CA MET A 134 7.99 13.10 7.95
C MET A 134 7.34 13.97 9.02
N GLY A 135 6.89 13.33 10.12
CA GLY A 135 6.35 13.97 11.31
C GLY A 135 4.84 13.76 11.49
N SER A 136 4.29 14.32 12.57
CA SER A 136 2.86 14.28 12.91
C SER A 136 2.42 15.67 13.43
N PRO A 137 1.80 16.50 12.57
CA PRO A 137 1.54 16.28 11.15
C PRO A 137 2.81 16.21 10.29
N GLY A 138 2.72 15.44 9.20
CA GLY A 138 3.81 15.28 8.24
C GLY A 138 4.08 16.57 7.45
N THR A 139 5.34 16.87 7.23
CA THR A 139 5.79 18.04 6.46
C THR A 139 6.89 17.65 5.48
N PHE A 140 6.99 18.40 4.38
CA PHE A 140 8.08 18.25 3.43
C PHE A 140 9.44 18.48 4.11
N ARG A 141 10.42 17.64 3.80
CA ARG A 141 11.79 17.75 4.32
C ARG A 141 12.80 18.10 3.25
N ARG A 142 12.79 17.33 2.16
CA ARG A 142 13.68 17.53 1.02
C ARG A 142 13.20 16.79 -0.20
N LYS A 143 13.74 17.09 -1.34
CA LYS A 143 13.67 16.21 -2.50
C LYS A 143 14.55 14.98 -2.28
N LEU A 144 14.15 13.87 -2.88
CA LEU A 144 14.92 12.63 -2.84
C LEU A 144 16.09 12.69 -3.82
N GLU A 145 17.16 11.99 -3.46
CA GLU A 145 18.37 11.80 -4.25
C GLU A 145 18.36 10.38 -4.86
N LYS A 146 19.27 10.13 -5.79
CA LYS A 146 19.37 8.82 -6.47
C LYS A 146 19.50 7.64 -5.51
N GLN A 147 20.26 7.79 -4.43
CA GLN A 147 20.41 6.76 -3.41
C GLN A 147 19.10 6.42 -2.68
N ASP A 148 18.21 7.41 -2.49
CA ASP A 148 16.88 7.19 -1.90
C ASP A 148 15.99 6.39 -2.87
N GLU A 149 16.01 6.75 -4.16
CA GLU A 149 15.26 6.03 -5.21
C GLU A 149 15.69 4.56 -5.30
N ASP A 150 17.01 4.32 -5.29
CA ASP A 150 17.58 2.96 -5.32
C ASP A 150 17.20 2.17 -4.05
N MET A 151 17.13 2.84 -2.90
CA MET A 151 16.65 2.23 -1.66
C MET A 151 15.17 1.84 -1.76
N ILE A 152 14.30 2.73 -2.22
CA ILE A 152 12.86 2.49 -2.39
C ILE A 152 12.62 1.27 -3.27
N LEU A 153 13.27 1.21 -4.43
CA LEU A 153 13.14 0.10 -5.35
C LEU A 153 13.62 -1.22 -4.72
N ARG A 154 14.77 -1.21 -4.05
CA ARG A 154 15.32 -2.37 -3.34
C ARG A 154 14.35 -2.93 -2.29
N TYR A 155 13.63 -2.07 -1.55
CA TYR A 155 12.61 -2.55 -0.61
C TYR A 155 11.48 -3.32 -1.32
N ALA A 156 10.99 -2.83 -2.44
CA ALA A 156 9.97 -3.54 -3.22
C ALA A 156 10.52 -4.89 -3.76
N GLU A 157 11.73 -4.91 -4.30
CA GLU A 157 12.39 -6.12 -4.83
C GLU A 157 12.65 -7.16 -3.73
N ASN A 158 13.06 -6.75 -2.53
CA ASN A 158 13.24 -7.67 -1.40
C ASN A 158 11.95 -8.45 -1.11
N TYR A 159 10.80 -7.78 -1.16
CA TYR A 159 9.50 -8.41 -0.91
C TYR A 159 9.09 -9.38 -2.04
N LEU A 160 9.57 -9.20 -3.26
CA LEU A 160 9.43 -10.21 -4.33
C LEU A 160 10.20 -11.49 -3.97
N GLY A 161 11.39 -11.36 -3.39
CA GLY A 161 12.17 -12.48 -2.89
C GLY A 161 11.48 -13.21 -1.74
N TYR A 162 11.04 -12.49 -0.71
CA TYR A 162 10.32 -13.05 0.43
C TYR A 162 9.04 -13.77 0.00
N LYS A 163 8.22 -13.13 -0.84
CA LYS A 163 7.02 -13.73 -1.42
C LYS A 163 7.32 -15.07 -2.09
N LYS A 164 8.39 -15.15 -2.88
CA LYS A 164 8.77 -16.39 -3.58
C LYS A 164 9.07 -17.52 -2.59
N ALA A 165 9.78 -17.24 -1.50
CA ALA A 165 10.07 -18.22 -0.45
C ALA A 165 8.77 -18.74 0.19
N TYR A 166 7.88 -17.85 0.61
CA TYR A 166 6.59 -18.22 1.20
C TYR A 166 5.69 -19.03 0.26
N LEU A 167 5.68 -18.72 -1.03
CA LEU A 167 4.94 -19.52 -2.02
C LEU A 167 5.52 -20.93 -2.22
N MET A 168 6.81 -21.12 -2.01
CA MET A 168 7.46 -22.44 -2.09
C MET A 168 7.14 -23.31 -0.86
N GLU A 169 7.00 -22.73 0.32
CA GLU A 169 6.69 -23.45 1.57
C GLU A 169 5.22 -23.85 1.68
N ARG A 170 4.32 -23.25 0.94
CA ARG A 170 2.88 -23.60 0.88
C ARG A 170 2.59 -24.91 0.13
N LYS A 171 3.60 -25.60 -0.36
CA LYS A 171 3.48 -26.92 -1.01
C LYS A 171 3.61 -28.03 0.02
#